data_36d892d8d28e51dd5d13bf79c4204abe
#
_entry.id   36d892d8d28e51dd5d13bf79c4204abe
#
_cell.length_a   1.000
_cell.length_b   1.000
_cell.length_c   1.000
_cell.angle_alpha   90.00
_cell.angle_beta   90.00
_cell.angle_gamma   90.00
#
_symmetry.space_group_name_H-M   'P 1'
#
loop_
_entity.id
_entity.type
_entity.pdbx_description
1 polymer ?
#
loop_
_entity_poly.entity_id
_entity_poly.type
_entity_poly.pdbx_seq_one_letter_code
_entity_poly.pdbx_strand_id
1 'polypeptide(L)'
;WRRLSDIKVLRRFPDASTSKPTTTKTFDKMGVFSTSVVLLSLAVCGTLAGRSLPGGWRMRDPYSDPAFAELAHYAVSSQAGDSKFYDTVLELLQVQTQVVAGMNYRLKFSTAETACKVGVDEYSRERCLPKVNLPKATCTAVVYERAWQNHRDVTSYKCV
;
A
#
# COMPACT_ATOMS: atom_id res chain seq x y z
N TRP A 1 -49.30 2.19 -8.69
CA TRP A 1 -49.61 1.11 -9.64
C TRP A 1 -48.36 0.70 -10.38
N ARG A 2 -47.67 -0.31 -10.01
CA ARG A 2 -47.38 -1.62 -10.65
C ARG A 2 -46.33 -2.35 -9.83
N ARG A 3 -46.74 -3.51 -9.37
CA ARG A 3 -45.89 -4.61 -8.90
C ARG A 3 -45.06 -5.15 -10.06
N LEU A 4 -43.87 -5.59 -9.75
CA LEU A 4 -43.13 -6.66 -10.43
C LEU A 4 -42.22 -7.25 -9.33
N SER A 5 -42.55 -8.37 -8.70
CA SER A 5 -42.48 -9.76 -9.12
C SER A 5 -41.04 -10.26 -9.20
N ASP A 6 -40.64 -10.95 -8.14
CA ASP A 6 -39.85 -12.17 -8.03
C ASP A 6 -39.00 -12.61 -9.24
N ILE A 7 -37.69 -12.61 -9.03
CA ILE A 7 -36.81 -13.54 -9.73
C ILE A 7 -35.98 -14.30 -8.69
N LYS A 8 -36.50 -15.48 -8.30
CA LYS A 8 -35.74 -16.55 -7.64
C LYS A 8 -34.80 -17.15 -8.67
N VAL A 9 -33.50 -16.91 -8.55
CA VAL A 9 -32.48 -17.69 -9.24
C VAL A 9 -31.96 -18.76 -8.30
N LEU A 10 -32.55 -19.95 -8.42
CA LEU A 10 -32.04 -21.20 -7.84
C LEU A 10 -30.75 -21.59 -8.58
N ARG A 11 -29.60 -21.39 -7.97
CA ARG A 11 -28.36 -22.05 -8.42
C ARG A 11 -28.23 -23.39 -7.71
N ARG A 12 -28.46 -24.44 -8.50
CA ARG A 12 -28.26 -25.85 -8.15
C ARG A 12 -26.77 -26.11 -8.12
N PHE A 13 -26.22 -26.55 -6.97
CA PHE A 13 -24.87 -27.09 -6.84
C PHE A 13 -24.85 -28.52 -7.36
N PRO A 14 -23.85 -28.94 -8.17
CA PRO A 14 -23.65 -30.35 -8.49
C PRO A 14 -22.88 -31.05 -7.36
N ASP A 15 -23.40 -32.21 -6.97
CA ASP A 15 -22.86 -33.11 -5.96
C ASP A 15 -21.48 -33.65 -6.36
N ALA A 16 -20.55 -33.61 -5.38
CA ALA A 16 -19.23 -34.22 -5.50
C ALA A 16 -19.36 -35.75 -5.37
N SER A 17 -19.13 -36.45 -6.44
CA SER A 17 -19.06 -37.93 -6.49
C SER A 17 -17.78 -38.41 -5.79
N THR A 18 -17.98 -39.15 -4.73
CA THR A 18 -16.95 -39.88 -3.96
C THR A 18 -16.47 -41.09 -4.76
N SER A 19 -15.20 -41.09 -5.22
CA SER A 19 -14.54 -42.29 -5.69
C SER A 19 -13.48 -42.77 -4.70
N LYS A 20 -13.73 -43.96 -4.13
CA LYS A 20 -12.79 -44.72 -3.28
C LYS A 20 -11.66 -45.27 -4.15
N PRO A 21 -10.40 -45.21 -3.68
CA PRO A 21 -9.34 -46.01 -4.31
C PRO A 21 -9.35 -47.42 -3.77
N THR A 22 -9.43 -48.39 -4.65
CA THR A 22 -9.29 -49.83 -4.41
C THR A 22 -7.82 -50.15 -4.22
N THR A 23 -7.50 -50.73 -3.06
CA THR A 23 -6.19 -51.27 -2.72
C THR A 23 -6.02 -52.63 -3.40
N THR A 24 -5.09 -52.74 -4.33
CA THR A 24 -4.56 -54.04 -4.78
C THR A 24 -3.12 -54.20 -4.35
N LYS A 25 -2.92 -55.12 -3.39
CA LYS A 25 -1.61 -55.61 -3.00
C LYS A 25 -1.14 -56.61 -4.05
N THR A 26 0.01 -56.40 -4.65
CA THR A 26 0.78 -57.44 -5.27
C THR A 26 2.19 -57.37 -4.69
N PHE A 27 2.51 -58.40 -3.93
CA PHE A 27 3.85 -58.79 -3.50
C PHE A 27 4.55 -59.41 -4.73
N ASP A 28 5.71 -58.91 -5.10
CA ASP A 28 6.75 -59.77 -5.62
C ASP A 28 8.15 -59.13 -5.66
N LYS A 29 9.04 -59.83 -5.05
CA LYS A 29 10.45 -60.12 -5.37
C LYS A 29 11.53 -59.02 -5.36
N MET A 30 12.38 -59.29 -4.38
CA MET A 30 13.78 -58.92 -4.23
C MET A 30 14.53 -58.53 -5.51
N GLY A 31 15.05 -57.30 -5.47
CA GLY A 31 16.15 -56.86 -6.30
C GLY A 31 17.04 -55.93 -5.49
N VAL A 32 18.19 -56.43 -5.05
CA VAL A 32 19.23 -55.69 -4.35
C VAL A 32 19.90 -54.78 -5.38
N PHE A 33 19.52 -53.51 -5.44
CA PHE A 33 20.25 -52.49 -6.20
C PHE A 33 20.47 -51.24 -5.35
N SER A 34 21.72 -51.14 -4.94
CA SER A 34 22.51 -49.91 -4.69
C SER A 34 21.79 -48.70 -4.12
N THR A 35 21.90 -48.52 -2.81
CA THR A 35 21.43 -47.43 -1.99
C THR A 35 22.17 -46.10 -2.19
N SER A 36 22.83 -45.88 -3.34
CA SER A 36 23.70 -44.70 -3.54
C SER A 36 23.12 -43.59 -4.44
N VAL A 37 21.93 -43.74 -4.99
CA VAL A 37 21.39 -42.75 -5.96
C VAL A 37 20.23 -41.91 -5.41
N VAL A 38 19.68 -42.25 -4.23
CA VAL A 38 18.48 -41.56 -3.70
C VAL A 38 18.82 -40.31 -2.86
N LEU A 39 20.10 -40.08 -2.54
CA LEU A 39 20.48 -38.94 -1.68
C LEU A 39 20.84 -37.65 -2.42
N LEU A 40 20.71 -37.58 -3.76
CA LEU A 40 21.13 -36.40 -4.52
C LEU A 40 19.97 -35.55 -5.11
N SER A 41 18.73 -35.84 -4.81
CA SER A 41 17.59 -35.13 -5.39
C SER A 41 16.77 -34.25 -4.42
N LEU A 42 17.27 -34.01 -3.19
CA LEU A 42 16.57 -33.12 -2.21
C LEU A 42 17.20 -31.75 -2.03
N ALA A 43 18.11 -31.37 -2.88
CA ALA A 43 18.76 -30.07 -2.79
C ALA A 43 18.52 -29.28 -4.08
N VAL A 44 17.37 -28.69 -4.31
CA VAL A 44 17.15 -27.41 -5.02
C VAL A 44 15.63 -27.16 -5.12
N CYS A 45 15.02 -26.77 -4.04
CA CYS A 45 13.78 -25.97 -4.09
C CYS A 45 13.82 -24.92 -2.99
N GLY A 46 14.94 -24.20 -2.95
CA GLY A 46 15.02 -22.91 -2.28
C GLY A 46 14.30 -21.88 -3.14
N THR A 47 12.97 -21.89 -3.15
CA THR A 47 12.22 -20.74 -3.61
C THR A 47 12.60 -19.58 -2.69
N LEU A 48 13.37 -18.64 -3.22
CA LEU A 48 13.54 -17.31 -2.67
C LEU A 48 12.19 -16.59 -2.76
N ALA A 49 11.20 -17.07 -2.05
CA ALA A 49 10.02 -16.28 -1.72
C ALA A 49 10.57 -15.14 -0.87
N GLY A 50 10.70 -13.96 -1.47
CA GLY A 50 11.05 -12.74 -0.77
C GLY A 50 10.08 -12.58 0.39
N ARG A 51 10.48 -13.02 1.59
CA ARG A 51 9.72 -12.80 2.82
C ARG A 51 9.70 -11.30 3.04
N SER A 52 8.60 -10.65 2.63
CA SER A 52 8.36 -9.29 3.07
C SER A 52 8.22 -9.34 4.59
N LEU A 53 9.25 -8.86 5.29
CA LEU A 53 9.23 -8.76 6.73
C LEU A 53 8.00 -7.94 7.15
N PRO A 54 7.16 -8.43 8.07
CA PRO A 54 6.08 -7.64 8.64
C PRO A 54 6.68 -6.37 9.25
N GLY A 55 6.08 -5.19 8.95
CA GLY A 55 6.58 -3.90 9.40
C GLY A 55 7.63 -3.25 8.49
N GLY A 56 7.98 -3.83 7.33
CA GLY A 56 8.81 -3.17 6.31
C GLY A 56 8.05 -2.12 5.49
N TRP A 57 8.79 -1.16 4.91
CA TRP A 57 8.24 -0.20 3.96
C TRP A 57 7.83 -0.89 2.66
N ARG A 58 6.64 -0.59 2.18
CA ARG A 58 6.10 -1.11 0.91
C ARG A 58 5.82 0.04 -0.05
N MET A 59 6.32 -0.06 -1.27
CA MET A 59 6.01 0.87 -2.35
C MET A 59 4.52 0.79 -2.69
N ARG A 60 3.94 1.96 -2.98
CA ARG A 60 2.57 2.12 -3.48
C ARG A 60 2.59 2.99 -4.72
N ASP A 61 1.64 2.79 -5.60
CA ASP A 61 1.39 3.72 -6.67
C ASP A 61 0.82 5.02 -6.06
N PRO A 62 1.43 6.19 -6.33
CA PRO A 62 0.97 7.47 -5.81
C PRO A 62 -0.47 7.82 -6.13
N TYR A 63 -1.00 7.29 -7.21
CA TYR A 63 -2.36 7.59 -7.70
C TYR A 63 -3.39 6.50 -7.35
N SER A 64 -2.99 5.43 -6.67
CA SER A 64 -3.89 4.34 -6.29
C SER A 64 -4.91 4.70 -5.21
N ASP A 65 -4.64 5.76 -4.43
CA ASP A 65 -5.51 6.22 -3.34
C ASP A 65 -5.44 7.75 -3.21
N PRO A 66 -6.56 8.48 -3.34
CA PRO A 66 -6.58 9.94 -3.18
C PRO A 66 -6.14 10.41 -1.79
N ALA A 67 -6.23 9.57 -0.76
CA ALA A 67 -5.76 9.88 0.59
C ALA A 67 -4.26 10.20 0.63
N PHE A 68 -3.46 9.66 -0.28
CA PHE A 68 -2.02 9.97 -0.33
C PHE A 68 -1.75 11.44 -0.66
N ALA A 69 -2.52 12.00 -1.59
CA ALA A 69 -2.43 13.42 -1.90
C ALA A 69 -2.88 14.29 -0.71
N GLU A 70 -3.95 13.92 -0.02
CA GLU A 70 -4.43 14.61 1.18
C GLU A 70 -3.38 14.60 2.28
N LEU A 71 -2.70 13.47 2.52
CA LEU A 71 -1.61 13.35 3.48
C LEU A 71 -0.41 14.23 3.10
N ALA A 72 -0.08 14.35 1.81
CA ALA A 72 0.99 15.23 1.35
C ALA A 72 0.62 16.71 1.58
N HIS A 73 -0.60 17.13 1.28
CA HIS A 73 -1.10 18.47 1.57
C HIS A 73 -1.15 18.77 3.08
N TYR A 74 -1.56 17.82 3.89
CA TYR A 74 -1.51 17.91 5.34
C TYR A 74 -0.06 18.13 5.83
N ALA A 75 0.89 17.36 5.31
CA ALA A 75 2.29 17.51 5.69
C ALA A 75 2.85 18.90 5.35
N VAL A 76 2.57 19.41 4.15
CA VAL A 76 3.02 20.75 3.72
C VAL A 76 2.42 21.85 4.59
N SER A 77 1.13 21.81 4.83
CA SER A 77 0.44 22.84 5.64
C SER A 77 0.87 22.83 7.10
N SER A 78 1.13 21.64 7.66
CA SER A 78 1.58 21.49 9.06
C SER A 78 3.02 21.98 9.26
N GLN A 79 3.81 22.07 8.21
CA GLN A 79 5.24 22.43 8.27
C GLN A 79 5.55 23.80 7.66
N ALA A 80 4.54 24.65 7.53
CA ALA A 80 4.71 26.02 7.00
C ALA A 80 5.70 26.88 7.81
N GLY A 81 5.81 26.61 9.14
CA GLY A 81 6.76 27.28 10.04
C GLY A 81 6.67 28.81 9.96
N ASP A 82 7.85 29.46 9.89
CA ASP A 82 7.97 30.92 9.79
C ASP A 82 7.87 31.45 8.35
N SER A 83 7.44 30.63 7.39
CA SER A 83 7.26 31.06 6.01
C SER A 83 6.16 32.09 5.89
N LYS A 84 6.32 33.07 4.98
CA LYS A 84 5.29 34.08 4.74
C LYS A 84 4.08 33.52 4.00
N PHE A 85 4.30 32.54 3.14
CA PHE A 85 3.29 31.92 2.31
C PHE A 85 3.34 30.41 2.48
N TYR A 86 2.18 29.78 2.36
CA TYR A 86 2.11 28.32 2.27
C TYR A 86 2.71 27.83 0.95
N ASP A 87 3.39 26.68 1.02
CA ASP A 87 3.67 25.89 -0.16
C ASP A 87 2.48 24.94 -0.41
N THR A 88 2.31 24.50 -1.64
CA THR A 88 1.32 23.49 -2.04
C THR A 88 2.01 22.32 -2.76
N VAL A 89 1.38 21.17 -2.79
CA VAL A 89 1.87 19.99 -3.52
C VAL A 89 1.53 20.15 -5.00
N LEU A 90 2.55 20.06 -5.87
CA LEU A 90 2.36 20.00 -7.32
C LEU A 90 2.14 18.58 -7.80
N GLU A 91 3.03 17.68 -7.38
CA GLU A 91 3.02 16.29 -7.83
C GLU A 91 3.51 15.36 -6.72
N LEU A 92 2.83 14.23 -6.58
CA LEU A 92 3.22 13.16 -5.68
C LEU A 92 4.09 12.16 -6.45
N LEU A 93 5.39 12.14 -6.14
CA LEU A 93 6.40 11.39 -6.88
C LEU A 93 6.54 9.95 -6.42
N GLN A 94 6.40 9.70 -5.10
CA GLN A 94 6.61 8.39 -4.51
C GLN A 94 5.84 8.24 -3.21
N VAL A 95 5.26 7.06 -3.02
CA VAL A 95 4.58 6.68 -1.78
C VAL A 95 5.12 5.36 -1.26
N GLN A 96 5.38 5.31 0.03
CA GLN A 96 5.67 4.09 0.76
C GLN A 96 4.79 4.02 2.00
N THR A 97 4.32 2.83 2.32
CA THR A 97 3.52 2.57 3.52
C THR A 97 4.21 1.56 4.42
N GLN A 98 4.02 1.69 5.71
CA GLN A 98 4.54 0.79 6.73
C GLN A 98 3.47 0.53 7.77
N VAL A 99 3.15 -0.73 8.00
CA VAL A 99 2.21 -1.14 9.05
C VAL A 99 2.95 -1.19 10.39
N VAL A 100 2.47 -0.42 11.35
CA VAL A 100 2.93 -0.36 12.72
C VAL A 100 1.71 -0.45 13.65
N ALA A 101 1.74 0.08 14.87
CA ALA A 101 0.50 0.30 15.64
C ALA A 101 -0.25 1.52 15.07
N GLY A 102 -0.70 1.42 13.83
CA GLY A 102 -1.20 2.45 12.93
C GLY A 102 -0.55 2.28 11.57
N MET A 103 -0.46 3.36 10.81
CA MET A 103 0.18 3.41 9.51
C MET A 103 1.19 4.55 9.45
N ASN A 104 2.39 4.26 8.93
CA ASN A 104 3.31 5.29 8.48
C ASN A 104 3.22 5.43 6.96
N TYR A 105 3.16 6.66 6.49
CA TYR A 105 3.19 7.03 5.09
C TYR A 105 4.43 7.86 4.83
N ARG A 106 5.35 7.38 3.99
CA ARG A 106 6.47 8.16 3.51
C ARG A 106 6.12 8.66 2.11
N LEU A 107 6.03 9.98 1.98
CA LEU A 107 5.56 10.67 0.79
C LEU A 107 6.71 11.52 0.25
N LYS A 108 7.04 11.36 -1.02
CA LYS A 108 7.97 12.23 -1.74
C LYS A 108 7.17 13.00 -2.79
N PHE A 109 7.25 14.32 -2.76
CA PHE A 109 6.45 15.19 -3.62
C PHE A 109 7.20 16.47 -3.98
N SER A 110 6.83 17.10 -5.07
CA SER A 110 7.28 18.44 -5.43
C SER A 110 6.34 19.50 -4.87
N THR A 111 6.89 20.66 -4.51
CA THR A 111 6.13 21.78 -3.94
C THR A 111 6.31 23.06 -4.75
N ALA A 112 5.33 23.96 -4.66
CA ALA A 112 5.41 25.32 -5.17
C ALA A 112 4.81 26.30 -4.16
N GLU A 113 5.28 27.56 -4.18
CA GLU A 113 4.75 28.63 -3.34
C GLU A 113 3.37 29.06 -3.79
N THR A 114 2.48 29.32 -2.83
CA THR A 114 1.12 29.84 -3.07
C THR A 114 1.03 31.33 -2.74
N ALA A 115 -0.14 31.93 -3.05
CA ALA A 115 -0.47 33.28 -2.61
C ALA A 115 -1.06 33.32 -1.17
N CYS A 116 -1.41 32.16 -0.59
CA CYS A 116 -1.97 32.08 0.76
C CYS A 116 -0.92 32.41 1.81
N LYS A 117 -1.24 33.36 2.70
CA LYS A 117 -0.34 33.81 3.77
C LYS A 117 -0.49 32.94 5.01
N VAL A 118 0.63 32.49 5.56
CA VAL A 118 0.66 31.73 6.82
C VAL A 118 0.18 32.62 7.96
N GLY A 119 -0.69 32.08 8.82
CA GLY A 119 -1.26 32.79 9.96
C GLY A 119 -2.36 33.81 9.63
N VAL A 120 -2.67 34.04 8.36
CA VAL A 120 -3.77 34.92 7.90
C VAL A 120 -4.82 34.09 7.17
N ASP A 121 -4.39 33.29 6.20
CA ASP A 121 -5.26 32.43 5.41
C ASP A 121 -5.28 31.01 6.00
N GLU A 122 -6.44 30.37 5.96
CA GLU A 122 -6.54 28.96 6.22
C GLU A 122 -6.08 28.17 4.98
N TYR A 123 -5.15 27.24 5.16
CA TYR A 123 -4.69 26.40 4.06
C TYR A 123 -5.82 25.52 3.53
N SER A 124 -6.02 25.53 2.23
CA SER A 124 -6.93 24.66 1.51
C SER A 124 -6.33 24.33 0.14
N ARG A 125 -6.35 23.05 -0.22
CA ARG A 125 -5.86 22.58 -1.51
C ARG A 125 -6.52 23.29 -2.68
N GLU A 126 -7.80 23.60 -2.57
CA GLU A 126 -8.61 24.21 -3.63
C GLU A 126 -8.37 25.73 -3.77
N ARG A 127 -8.01 26.39 -2.65
CA ARG A 127 -7.81 27.85 -2.61
C ARG A 127 -6.36 28.26 -2.76
N CYS A 128 -5.46 27.50 -2.11
CA CYS A 128 -4.02 27.79 -2.11
C CYS A 128 -3.34 27.17 -3.33
N LEU A 129 -3.68 27.68 -4.50
CA LEU A 129 -3.11 27.25 -5.77
C LEU A 129 -1.67 27.77 -5.93
N PRO A 130 -0.81 27.06 -6.68
CA PRO A 130 0.54 27.51 -6.93
C PRO A 130 0.56 28.83 -7.70
N LYS A 131 1.41 29.79 -7.30
CA LYS A 131 1.65 31.03 -8.05
C LYS A 131 2.21 30.76 -9.44
N VAL A 132 3.10 29.78 -9.51
CA VAL A 132 3.75 29.33 -10.74
C VAL A 132 3.76 27.81 -10.71
N ASN A 133 3.44 27.19 -11.83
CA ASN A 133 3.37 25.74 -11.95
C ASN A 133 4.78 25.13 -12.19
N LEU A 134 5.75 25.58 -11.41
CA LEU A 134 7.13 25.12 -11.43
C LEU A 134 7.52 24.63 -10.03
N PRO A 135 8.25 23.50 -9.91
CA PRO A 135 8.72 23.00 -8.64
C PRO A 135 9.70 23.99 -7.98
N LYS A 136 9.40 24.38 -6.72
CA LYS A 136 10.30 25.16 -5.86
C LYS A 136 11.27 24.23 -5.13
N ALA A 137 10.78 23.08 -4.66
CA ALA A 137 11.54 22.10 -3.91
C ALA A 137 10.96 20.69 -4.08
N THR A 138 11.76 19.67 -3.78
CA THR A 138 11.29 18.31 -3.59
C THR A 138 11.34 17.96 -2.13
N CYS A 139 10.20 17.64 -1.54
CA CYS A 139 10.06 17.34 -0.13
C CYS A 139 9.80 15.84 0.11
N THR A 140 10.26 15.34 1.23
CA THR A 140 9.93 14.01 1.76
C THR A 140 9.37 14.16 3.15
N ALA A 141 8.15 13.69 3.36
CA ALA A 141 7.47 13.66 4.64
C ALA A 141 7.21 12.24 5.10
N VAL A 142 7.19 12.03 6.42
CA VAL A 142 6.65 10.82 7.04
C VAL A 142 5.48 11.25 7.90
N VAL A 143 4.29 10.77 7.54
CA VAL A 143 3.05 10.99 8.29
C VAL A 143 2.66 9.71 8.99
N TYR A 144 2.45 9.79 10.29
CA TYR A 144 1.90 8.72 11.11
C TYR A 144 0.41 8.92 11.30
N GLU A 145 -0.37 7.87 11.13
CA GLU A 145 -1.83 7.91 11.28
C GLU A 145 -2.34 6.74 12.11
N ARG A 146 -3.24 7.06 13.05
CA ARG A 146 -4.08 6.12 13.79
C ARG A 146 -5.55 6.44 13.52
N ALA A 147 -6.13 5.83 12.49
CA ALA A 147 -7.48 6.15 12.05
C ALA A 147 -8.55 5.95 13.14
N TRP A 148 -8.42 4.91 13.98
CA TRP A 148 -9.37 4.64 15.07
C TRP A 148 -9.31 5.63 16.24
N GLN A 149 -8.28 6.50 16.29
CA GLN A 149 -8.13 7.57 17.29
C GLN A 149 -8.23 8.95 16.66
N ASN A 150 -8.51 9.03 15.36
CA ASN A 150 -8.49 10.27 14.58
C ASN A 150 -7.19 11.09 14.82
N HIS A 151 -6.07 10.36 14.96
CA HIS A 151 -4.76 10.94 15.24
C HIS A 151 -3.89 10.89 13.97
N ARG A 152 -3.34 12.04 13.61
CA ARG A 152 -2.42 12.22 12.48
C ARG A 152 -1.30 13.17 12.89
N ASP A 153 -0.05 12.81 12.58
CA ASP A 153 1.12 13.59 12.93
C ASP A 153 2.21 13.49 11.86
N VAL A 154 2.96 14.59 11.65
CA VAL A 154 4.11 14.64 10.76
C VAL A 154 5.37 14.36 11.54
N THR A 155 5.88 13.14 11.49
CA THR A 155 7.03 12.69 12.25
C THR A 155 8.37 13.04 11.62
N SER A 156 8.39 13.38 10.33
CA SER A 156 9.59 13.84 9.61
C SER A 156 9.19 14.66 8.39
N TYR A 157 9.91 15.77 8.15
CA TYR A 157 9.74 16.61 6.98
C TYR A 157 11.09 17.19 6.54
N LYS A 158 11.46 16.99 5.28
CA LYS A 158 12.73 17.50 4.70
C LYS A 158 12.52 17.86 3.24
N CYS A 159 13.03 19.03 2.85
CA CYS A 159 13.03 19.51 1.46
C CYS A 159 14.46 19.72 0.94
N VAL A 160 14.65 19.54 -0.35
CA VAL A 160 15.88 19.78 -1.12
C VAL A 160 15.55 20.49 -2.40
#